data_ee4f4a39296c68eea913fa6d98ddaf13
#
_entry.id   ee4f4a39296c68eea913fa6d98ddaf13
#
_cell.length_a   1.000
_cell.length_b   1.000
_cell.length_c   1.000
_cell.angle_alpha   90.00
_cell.angle_beta   90.00
_cell.angle_gamma   90.00
#
_symmetry.space_group_name_H-M   'P 1'
#
loop_
_entity.id
_entity.type
_entity.pdbx_description
1 polymer ?
#
loop_
_entity_poly.entity_id
_entity_poly.type
_entity_poly.pdbx_seq_one_letter_code
_entity_poly.pdbx_strand_id
1 'polypeptide(L)'
;KDRLETLDICRSAGLELCAGMIVGMGEVHEDVVDVAIKLSELTVESIPINFLNSIEGTPLQAVRELDPRFCLKVLAMFRLTNPKAELRIAGGREVNLRSMQTMGLYPANSMFVSDYLTTPGQKAEEDFRMISDLGFQITAGDYESSKLLDLWNTPHTKSCAAEAPGSGSCCG
;
A
#
# COMPACT_ATOMS: atom_id res chain seq x y z
N LYS A 1 -22.68 -3.09 1.63
CA LYS A 1 -23.66 -1.99 1.56
C LYS A 1 -23.09 -0.73 2.22
N ASP A 2 -22.73 -0.78 3.48
CA ASP A 2 -22.30 0.39 4.27
C ASP A 2 -21.04 1.07 3.73
N ARG A 3 -20.06 0.29 3.23
CA ARG A 3 -18.83 0.86 2.64
C ARG A 3 -19.09 1.65 1.35
N LEU A 4 -19.96 1.16 0.47
CA LEU A 4 -20.33 1.87 -0.76
C LEU A 4 -21.06 3.16 -0.44
N GLU A 5 -22.00 3.12 0.50
CA GLU A 5 -22.72 4.30 0.98
C GLU A 5 -21.76 5.35 1.58
N THR A 6 -20.75 4.91 2.33
CA THR A 6 -19.69 5.80 2.84
C THR A 6 -18.91 6.47 1.69
N LEU A 7 -18.53 5.71 0.66
CA LEU A 7 -17.83 6.27 -0.51
C LEU A 7 -18.69 7.30 -1.24
N ASP A 8 -19.98 7.03 -1.42
CA ASP A 8 -20.92 7.97 -2.04
C ASP A 8 -21.07 9.26 -1.23
N ILE A 9 -21.11 9.16 0.10
CA ILE A 9 -21.16 10.32 1.00
C ILE A 9 -19.84 11.14 0.88
N CYS A 10 -18.69 10.48 0.91
CA CYS A 10 -17.39 11.14 0.76
C CYS A 10 -17.30 11.87 -0.58
N ARG A 11 -17.72 11.22 -1.66
CA ARG A 11 -17.77 11.84 -2.99
C ARG A 11 -18.69 13.07 -3.02
N SER A 12 -19.86 12.95 -2.44
CA SER A 12 -20.82 14.06 -2.35
C SER A 12 -20.30 15.25 -1.53
N ALA A 13 -19.40 14.98 -0.58
CA ALA A 13 -18.70 15.99 0.20
C ALA A 13 -17.47 16.60 -0.52
N GLY A 14 -17.19 16.21 -1.76
CA GLY A 14 -16.06 16.71 -2.55
C GLY A 14 -14.71 16.11 -2.16
N LEU A 15 -14.69 14.96 -1.48
CA LEU A 15 -13.45 14.27 -1.11
C LEU A 15 -13.02 13.31 -2.22
N GLU A 16 -11.71 13.18 -2.40
CA GLU A 16 -11.10 12.12 -3.19
C GLU A 16 -11.26 10.78 -2.48
N LEU A 17 -11.47 9.71 -3.26
CA LEU A 17 -11.70 8.39 -2.72
C LEU A 17 -10.40 7.56 -2.73
N CYS A 18 -10.12 6.93 -1.60
CA CYS A 18 -9.10 5.90 -1.49
C CYS A 18 -9.77 4.60 -1.05
N ALA A 19 -9.91 3.67 -1.98
CA ALA A 19 -10.56 2.38 -1.72
C ALA A 19 -9.88 1.28 -2.54
N GLY A 20 -9.61 0.15 -1.91
CA GLY A 20 -8.96 -0.99 -2.53
C GLY A 20 -9.41 -2.29 -1.88
N MET A 21 -8.56 -3.33 -1.98
CA MET A 21 -8.88 -4.62 -1.39
C MET A 21 -7.65 -5.32 -0.80
N ILE A 22 -7.93 -6.36 -0.02
CA ILE A 22 -6.95 -7.36 0.39
C ILE A 22 -7.26 -8.62 -0.41
N VAL A 23 -6.29 -9.09 -1.18
CA VAL A 23 -6.38 -10.30 -2.01
C VAL A 23 -5.83 -11.49 -1.21
N GLY A 24 -6.51 -12.64 -1.30
CA GLY A 24 -6.08 -13.88 -0.65
C GLY A 24 -6.84 -14.22 0.64
N MET A 25 -8.00 -13.61 0.87
CA MET A 25 -8.84 -13.87 2.05
C MET A 25 -9.83 -15.03 1.86
N GLY A 26 -9.79 -15.72 0.71
CA GLY A 26 -10.70 -16.82 0.37
C GLY A 26 -11.73 -16.47 -0.70
N GLU A 27 -11.61 -15.29 -1.29
CA GLU A 27 -12.41 -14.84 -2.44
C GLU A 27 -12.15 -15.70 -3.67
N VAL A 28 -13.11 -15.76 -4.59
CA VAL A 28 -12.92 -16.33 -5.92
C VAL A 28 -12.42 -15.25 -6.90
N HIS A 29 -11.92 -15.65 -8.05
CA HIS A 29 -11.36 -14.70 -9.03
C HIS A 29 -12.40 -13.68 -9.51
N GLU A 30 -13.64 -14.09 -9.61
CA GLU A 30 -14.78 -13.25 -10.00
C GLU A 30 -15.00 -12.10 -9.01
N ASP A 31 -14.86 -12.36 -7.71
CA ASP A 31 -14.98 -11.32 -6.69
C ASP A 31 -13.92 -10.22 -6.87
N VAL A 32 -12.69 -10.61 -7.25
CA VAL A 32 -11.60 -9.66 -7.51
C VAL A 32 -11.91 -8.78 -8.72
N VAL A 33 -12.47 -9.38 -9.78
CA VAL A 33 -12.91 -8.68 -11.00
C VAL A 33 -14.06 -7.72 -10.66
N ASP A 34 -15.05 -8.17 -9.92
CA ASP A 34 -16.22 -7.36 -9.52
C ASP A 34 -15.79 -6.13 -8.71
N VAL A 35 -14.84 -6.29 -7.79
CA VAL A 35 -14.28 -5.16 -7.03
C VAL A 35 -13.58 -4.18 -7.97
N ALA A 36 -12.77 -4.66 -8.92
CA ALA A 36 -12.05 -3.78 -9.84
C ALA A 36 -13.00 -2.97 -10.74
N ILE A 37 -14.06 -3.61 -11.24
CA ILE A 37 -15.11 -2.95 -12.02
C ILE A 37 -15.85 -1.94 -11.15
N LYS A 38 -16.20 -2.32 -9.92
CA LYS A 38 -16.94 -1.42 -9.02
C LYS A 38 -16.15 -0.17 -8.66
N LEU A 39 -14.85 -0.29 -8.43
CA LEU A 39 -13.99 0.87 -8.17
C LEU A 39 -13.86 1.78 -9.42
N SER A 40 -13.87 1.19 -10.61
CA SER A 40 -13.90 1.92 -11.89
C SER A 40 -15.20 2.71 -12.06
N GLU A 41 -16.35 2.11 -11.79
CA GLU A 41 -17.66 2.79 -11.81
C GLU A 41 -17.71 3.98 -10.85
N LEU A 42 -17.11 3.83 -9.67
CA LEU A 42 -17.02 4.88 -8.67
C LEU A 42 -15.93 5.91 -8.99
N THR A 43 -15.15 5.70 -10.05
CA THR A 43 -14.01 6.58 -10.43
C THR A 43 -13.07 6.89 -9.26
N VAL A 44 -12.70 5.84 -8.51
CA VAL A 44 -11.84 5.97 -7.34
C VAL A 44 -10.46 6.48 -7.74
N GLU A 45 -9.95 7.49 -7.03
CA GLU A 45 -8.67 8.14 -7.36
C GLU A 45 -7.47 7.31 -6.93
N SER A 46 -7.52 6.65 -5.76
CA SER A 46 -6.42 5.84 -5.24
C SER A 46 -6.88 4.44 -4.84
N ILE A 47 -6.23 3.43 -5.40
CA ILE A 47 -6.59 2.02 -5.22
C ILE A 47 -5.41 1.25 -4.63
N PRO A 48 -5.32 1.12 -3.29
CA PRO A 48 -4.33 0.26 -2.66
C PRO A 48 -4.72 -1.21 -2.77
N ILE A 49 -3.83 -2.03 -3.33
CA ILE A 49 -3.94 -3.48 -3.37
C ILE A 49 -3.00 -4.08 -2.34
N ASN A 50 -3.57 -4.74 -1.35
CA ASN A 50 -2.86 -5.54 -0.37
C ASN A 50 -2.93 -7.02 -0.76
N PHE A 51 -1.87 -7.75 -0.49
CA PHE A 51 -1.85 -9.20 -0.56
C PHE A 51 -1.80 -9.75 0.85
N LEU A 52 -2.68 -10.70 1.16
CA LEU A 52 -2.77 -11.22 2.52
C LEU A 52 -1.43 -11.79 2.98
N ASN A 53 -0.96 -11.28 4.10
CA ASN A 53 0.12 -11.89 4.87
C ASN A 53 -0.49 -12.58 6.09
N SER A 54 -0.47 -13.91 6.11
CA SER A 54 -1.05 -14.71 7.19
C SER A 54 -0.24 -14.54 8.47
N ILE A 55 -0.91 -14.14 9.54
CA ILE A 55 -0.29 -13.91 10.85
C ILE A 55 -0.79 -14.99 11.81
N GLU A 56 0.14 -15.62 12.51
CA GLU A 56 -0.17 -16.62 13.55
C GLU A 56 -1.08 -16.02 14.63
N GLY A 57 -2.04 -16.80 15.11
CA GLY A 57 -3.04 -16.36 16.09
C GLY A 57 -4.24 -15.63 15.50
N THR A 58 -4.29 -15.40 14.18
CA THR A 58 -5.45 -14.81 13.52
C THR A 58 -6.34 -15.86 12.85
N PRO A 59 -7.62 -15.56 12.59
CA PRO A 59 -8.51 -16.50 11.88
C PRO A 59 -8.01 -16.92 10.50
N LEU A 60 -7.15 -16.13 9.86
CA LEU A 60 -6.60 -16.39 8.53
C LEU A 60 -5.17 -16.97 8.56
N GLN A 61 -4.68 -17.42 9.73
CA GLN A 61 -3.32 -17.95 9.87
C GLN A 61 -3.01 -19.17 9.00
N ALA A 62 -4.02 -19.96 8.61
CA ALA A 62 -3.86 -21.15 7.79
C ALA A 62 -4.02 -20.91 6.29
N VAL A 63 -4.25 -19.66 5.88
CA VAL A 63 -4.35 -19.30 4.46
C VAL A 63 -2.97 -19.36 3.82
N ARG A 64 -2.88 -20.02 2.67
CA ARG A 64 -1.62 -20.16 1.93
C ARG A 64 -1.22 -18.84 1.28
N GLU A 65 0.08 -18.64 1.13
CA GLU A 65 0.63 -17.57 0.31
C GLU A 65 0.08 -17.61 -1.12
N LEU A 66 -0.14 -16.42 -1.68
CA LEU A 66 -0.58 -16.27 -3.06
C LEU A 66 0.55 -16.63 -4.05
N ASP A 67 0.16 -17.08 -5.24
CA ASP A 67 1.09 -17.22 -6.36
C ASP A 67 1.50 -15.83 -6.87
N PRO A 68 2.80 -15.51 -7.01
CA PRO A 68 3.27 -14.22 -7.52
C PRO A 68 2.69 -13.84 -8.88
N ARG A 69 2.48 -14.82 -9.78
CA ARG A 69 1.88 -14.57 -11.09
C ARG A 69 0.42 -14.17 -10.97
N PHE A 70 -0.31 -14.72 -10.00
CA PHE A 70 -1.68 -14.30 -9.72
C PHE A 70 -1.71 -12.87 -9.19
N CYS A 71 -0.82 -12.52 -8.27
CA CYS A 71 -0.69 -11.15 -7.78
C CYS A 71 -0.43 -10.14 -8.91
N LEU A 72 0.46 -10.48 -9.85
CA LEU A 72 0.73 -9.64 -11.01
C LEU A 72 -0.47 -9.53 -11.95
N LYS A 73 -1.23 -10.62 -12.16
CA LYS A 73 -2.48 -10.58 -12.94
C LYS A 73 -3.51 -9.65 -12.29
N VAL A 74 -3.64 -9.70 -10.97
CA VAL A 74 -4.53 -8.79 -10.22
C VAL A 74 -4.12 -7.34 -10.46
N LEU A 75 -2.84 -6.99 -10.27
CA LEU A 75 -2.36 -5.63 -10.51
C LEU A 75 -2.61 -5.18 -11.97
N ALA A 76 -2.32 -6.03 -12.95
CA ALA A 76 -2.55 -5.72 -14.36
C ALA A 76 -4.04 -5.52 -14.67
N MET A 77 -4.90 -6.38 -14.13
CA MET A 77 -6.35 -6.28 -14.29
C MET A 77 -6.89 -4.97 -13.68
N PHE A 78 -6.46 -4.62 -12.45
CA PHE A 78 -6.84 -3.34 -11.83
C PHE A 78 -6.37 -2.15 -12.64
N ARG A 79 -5.17 -2.18 -13.22
CA ARG A 79 -4.67 -1.10 -14.10
C ARG A 79 -5.49 -0.97 -15.37
N LEU A 80 -5.85 -2.08 -16.00
CA LEU A 80 -6.64 -2.07 -17.24
C LEU A 80 -8.07 -1.57 -17.03
N THR A 81 -8.66 -1.91 -15.89
CA THR A 81 -10.02 -1.47 -15.53
C THR A 81 -10.05 -0.04 -14.96
N ASN A 82 -8.96 0.41 -14.35
CA ASN A 82 -8.84 1.72 -13.70
C ASN A 82 -7.61 2.49 -14.22
N PRO A 83 -7.57 2.86 -15.51
CA PRO A 83 -6.35 3.37 -16.16
C PRO A 83 -5.87 4.72 -15.59
N LYS A 84 -6.75 5.51 -14.99
CA LYS A 84 -6.44 6.84 -14.46
C LYS A 84 -6.14 6.84 -12.96
N ALA A 85 -6.51 5.78 -12.24
CA ALA A 85 -6.33 5.72 -10.79
C ALA A 85 -4.86 5.61 -10.40
N GLU A 86 -4.53 6.12 -9.23
CA GLU A 86 -3.29 5.77 -8.55
C GLU A 86 -3.41 4.34 -8.02
N LEU A 87 -2.83 3.39 -8.76
CA LEU A 87 -2.79 2.00 -8.34
C LEU A 87 -1.57 1.78 -7.45
N ARG A 88 -1.81 1.42 -6.20
CA ARG A 88 -0.78 1.32 -5.17
C ARG A 88 -0.55 -0.12 -4.74
N ILE A 89 0.69 -0.59 -4.84
CA ILE A 89 1.10 -1.84 -4.21
C ILE A 89 1.28 -1.55 -2.72
N ALA A 90 0.51 -2.26 -1.90
CA ALA A 90 0.49 -2.04 -0.46
C ALA A 90 1.04 -3.26 0.30
N GLY A 91 0.48 -3.60 1.46
CA GLY A 91 1.00 -4.63 2.32
C GLY A 91 1.06 -6.03 1.71
N GLY A 92 2.02 -6.83 2.17
CA GLY A 92 2.19 -8.24 1.78
C GLY A 92 2.88 -8.48 0.44
N ARG A 93 3.41 -7.46 -0.22
CA ARG A 93 4.09 -7.59 -1.51
C ARG A 93 5.36 -8.44 -1.42
N GLU A 94 6.13 -8.27 -0.34
CA GLU A 94 7.41 -8.97 -0.13
C GLU A 94 7.19 -10.49 -0.06
N VAL A 95 6.16 -10.90 0.68
CA VAL A 95 5.80 -12.31 0.89
C VAL A 95 5.20 -12.92 -0.37
N ASN A 96 4.32 -12.20 -1.06
CA ASN A 96 3.51 -12.75 -2.14
C ASN A 96 4.08 -12.50 -3.55
N LEU A 97 4.71 -11.36 -3.83
CA LEU A 97 5.40 -11.09 -5.10
C LEU A 97 6.83 -11.63 -5.11
N ARG A 98 7.51 -11.72 -3.99
CA ARG A 98 8.86 -12.29 -3.84
C ARG A 98 9.86 -11.62 -4.80
N SER A 99 10.59 -12.39 -5.58
CA SER A 99 11.51 -11.89 -6.60
C SER A 99 10.83 -11.15 -7.77
N MET A 100 9.51 -11.22 -7.87
CA MET A 100 8.74 -10.57 -8.95
C MET A 100 8.20 -9.18 -8.55
N GLN A 101 8.62 -8.62 -7.41
CA GLN A 101 8.19 -7.30 -6.95
C GLN A 101 8.40 -6.19 -8.00
N THR A 102 9.53 -6.22 -8.68
CA THR A 102 9.87 -5.27 -9.75
C THR A 102 8.83 -5.23 -10.87
N MET A 103 8.27 -6.40 -11.23
CA MET A 103 7.26 -6.49 -12.27
C MET A 103 5.93 -5.83 -11.87
N GLY A 104 5.66 -5.74 -10.58
CA GLY A 104 4.47 -5.07 -10.07
C GLY A 104 4.43 -3.57 -10.36
N LEU A 105 5.60 -2.93 -10.49
CA LEU A 105 5.70 -1.50 -10.78
C LEU A 105 5.37 -1.10 -12.22
N TYR A 106 5.22 -2.06 -13.14
CA TYR A 106 4.74 -1.77 -14.49
C TYR A 106 3.23 -1.48 -14.53
N PRO A 107 2.36 -2.27 -13.89
CA PRO A 107 0.94 -1.93 -13.78
C PRO A 107 0.65 -0.90 -12.68
N ALA A 108 1.40 -0.91 -11.57
CA ALA A 108 1.21 0.03 -10.47
C ALA A 108 2.10 1.28 -10.65
N ASN A 109 1.60 2.42 -10.22
CA ASN A 109 2.33 3.69 -10.24
C ASN A 109 2.53 4.29 -8.84
N SER A 110 2.28 3.53 -7.81
CA SER A 110 2.51 3.90 -6.41
C SER A 110 2.81 2.65 -5.57
N MET A 111 3.54 2.82 -4.49
CA MET A 111 3.80 1.74 -3.53
C MET A 111 4.03 2.29 -2.13
N PHE A 112 3.73 1.48 -1.11
CA PHE A 112 4.19 1.75 0.24
C PHE A 112 5.66 1.36 0.37
N VAL A 113 6.42 2.20 1.04
CA VAL A 113 7.85 2.06 1.30
C VAL A 113 8.06 1.89 2.79
N SER A 114 9.03 1.06 3.21
CA SER A 114 9.35 0.78 4.61
C SER A 114 8.29 -0.05 5.34
N ASP A 115 8.21 0.10 6.66
CA ASP A 115 7.37 -0.73 7.52
C ASP A 115 5.87 -0.47 7.34
N TYR A 116 5.10 -1.54 7.49
CA TYR A 116 3.64 -1.48 7.58
C TYR A 116 3.21 -1.28 9.04
N LEU A 117 1.92 -1.01 9.24
CA LEU A 117 1.38 -0.73 10.57
C LEU A 117 1.59 -1.88 11.57
N THR A 118 1.54 -3.12 11.11
CA THR A 118 1.56 -4.33 11.95
C THR A 118 2.68 -5.30 11.62
N THR A 119 3.35 -5.13 10.51
CA THR A 119 4.42 -6.03 10.05
C THR A 119 5.59 -5.22 9.49
N PRO A 120 6.83 -5.70 9.65
CA PRO A 120 7.97 -5.08 8.98
C PRO A 120 7.82 -5.24 7.47
N GLY A 121 8.23 -4.20 6.76
CA GLY A 121 8.36 -4.19 5.31
C GLY A 121 9.82 -4.33 4.87
N GLN A 122 10.04 -4.17 3.57
CA GLN A 122 11.38 -4.07 2.99
C GLN A 122 11.98 -2.71 3.36
N LYS A 123 13.30 -2.65 3.51
CA LYS A 123 13.99 -1.39 3.79
C LYS A 123 13.79 -0.40 2.64
N ALA A 124 13.60 0.87 2.98
CA ALA A 124 13.35 1.91 1.98
C ALA A 124 14.47 2.03 0.95
N GLU A 125 15.73 1.83 1.35
CA GLU A 125 16.88 1.89 0.44
C GLU A 125 16.81 0.79 -0.64
N GLU A 126 16.26 -0.38 -0.30
CA GLU A 126 16.05 -1.48 -1.24
C GLU A 126 14.91 -1.15 -2.20
N ASP A 127 13.84 -0.53 -1.71
CA ASP A 127 12.73 -0.07 -2.53
C ASP A 127 13.17 1.02 -3.52
N PHE A 128 13.92 2.01 -3.07
CA PHE A 128 14.46 3.05 -3.92
C PHE A 128 15.43 2.51 -4.97
N ARG A 129 16.27 1.55 -4.60
CA ARG A 129 17.15 0.85 -5.56
C ARG A 129 16.33 0.13 -6.62
N MET A 130 15.32 -0.64 -6.20
CA MET A 130 14.43 -1.36 -7.12
C MET A 130 13.75 -0.42 -8.13
N ILE A 131 13.26 0.73 -7.68
CA ILE A 131 12.62 1.74 -8.54
C ILE A 131 13.64 2.32 -9.53
N SER A 132 14.86 2.64 -9.04
CA SER A 132 15.95 3.17 -9.86
C SER A 132 16.43 2.18 -10.91
N ASP A 133 16.59 0.89 -10.54
CA ASP A 133 17.01 -0.17 -11.45
C ASP A 133 16.02 -0.39 -12.60
N LEU A 134 14.76 -0.09 -12.38
CA LEU A 134 13.71 -0.11 -13.41
C LEU A 134 13.69 1.15 -14.28
N GLY A 135 14.50 2.16 -13.98
CA GLY A 135 14.52 3.43 -14.68
C GLY A 135 13.33 4.34 -14.39
N PHE A 136 12.57 4.06 -13.32
CA PHE A 136 11.48 4.91 -12.89
C PHE A 136 11.97 6.06 -12.00
N GLN A 137 11.22 7.15 -12.04
CA GLN A 137 11.45 8.31 -11.17
C GLN A 137 10.35 8.37 -10.10
N ILE A 138 10.77 8.69 -8.88
CA ILE A 138 9.85 8.90 -7.77
C ILE A 138 9.36 10.34 -7.85
N THR A 139 8.06 10.53 -7.85
CA THR A 139 7.42 11.85 -7.79
C THR A 139 6.50 11.91 -6.58
N ALA A 140 6.53 13.01 -5.86
CA ALA A 140 5.59 13.30 -4.76
C ALA A 140 5.14 14.75 -4.91
N GLY A 141 4.04 14.97 -5.63
CA GLY A 141 3.61 16.32 -5.99
C GLY A 141 4.69 17.03 -6.80
N ASP A 142 5.08 18.23 -6.37
CA ASP A 142 6.10 19.05 -7.02
C ASP A 142 7.56 18.72 -6.61
N TYR A 143 7.77 17.63 -5.84
CA TYR A 143 9.10 17.26 -5.38
C TYR A 143 9.84 16.39 -6.39
N GLU A 144 11.09 16.74 -6.67
CA GLU A 144 12.00 15.92 -7.46
C GLU A 144 12.55 14.73 -6.63
N SER A 145 12.83 13.61 -7.30
CA SER A 145 13.33 12.36 -6.67
C SER A 145 14.55 12.57 -5.77
N SER A 146 15.49 13.45 -6.19
CA SER A 146 16.68 13.79 -5.41
C SER A 146 16.34 14.41 -4.05
N LYS A 147 15.37 15.31 -4.03
CA LYS A 147 14.91 15.98 -2.79
C LYS A 147 14.18 15.03 -1.85
N LEU A 148 13.46 14.04 -2.40
CA LEU A 148 12.79 13.01 -1.59
C LEU A 148 13.80 12.09 -0.89
N LEU A 149 14.86 11.71 -1.58
CA LEU A 149 15.96 10.94 -0.98
C LEU A 149 16.68 11.72 0.12
N ASP A 150 16.91 13.01 -0.09
CA ASP A 150 17.52 13.88 0.92
C ASP A 150 16.62 14.03 2.16
N LEU A 151 15.32 14.19 1.96
CA LEU A 151 14.33 14.23 3.04
C LEU A 151 14.29 12.91 3.81
N TRP A 152 14.35 11.78 3.12
CA TRP A 152 14.38 10.47 3.74
C TRP A 152 15.64 10.24 4.57
N ASN A 153 16.81 10.65 4.05
CA ASN A 153 18.09 10.51 4.72
C ASN A 153 18.32 11.54 5.84
N THR A 154 17.45 12.56 5.94
CA THR A 154 17.52 13.53 7.04
C THR A 154 17.09 12.85 8.33
N PRO A 155 17.93 12.80 9.40
CA PRO A 155 17.52 12.20 10.66
C PRO A 155 16.27 12.91 11.19
N HIS A 156 15.16 12.20 11.21
CA HIS A 156 13.98 12.69 11.93
C HIS A 156 14.33 12.72 13.41
N THR A 157 14.68 13.89 13.92
CA THR A 157 14.72 14.11 15.36
C THR A 157 13.33 13.82 15.90
N LYS A 158 13.18 12.70 16.58
CA LYS A 158 11.95 12.35 17.29
C LYS A 158 11.69 13.45 18.31
N SER A 159 10.91 14.45 17.97
CA SER A 159 10.32 15.37 18.92
C SER A 159 9.17 14.68 19.64
N CYS A 160 9.47 13.67 20.41
CA CYS A 160 8.59 13.15 21.44
C CYS A 160 9.13 13.61 22.77
N ALA A 161 9.08 14.89 23.02
CA ALA A 161 9.17 15.44 24.34
C ALA A 161 7.83 16.13 24.64
N ALA A 162 6.81 15.33 24.92
CA ALA A 162 5.78 15.76 25.83
C ALA A 162 6.27 15.32 27.21
N GLU A 163 7.09 16.14 27.84
CA GLU A 163 7.33 16.05 29.27
C GLU A 163 5.99 16.29 29.99
N ALA A 164 5.48 15.24 30.60
CA ALA A 164 4.43 15.39 31.61
C ALA A 164 5.04 16.09 32.82
N PRO A 165 4.43 17.15 33.34
CA PRO A 165 4.91 17.80 34.55
C PRO A 165 4.55 16.94 35.77
N GLY A 166 5.56 16.51 36.51
CA GLY A 166 5.40 16.13 37.90
C GLY A 166 5.47 14.66 38.24
N SER A 167 6.65 14.13 38.52
CA SER A 167 6.85 13.22 39.65
C SER A 167 8.28 13.40 40.17
N GLY A 168 8.34 13.78 41.45
CA GLY A 168 9.53 14.20 42.14
C GLY A 168 10.60 13.09 42.31
N SER A 169 11.77 13.61 42.52
CA SER A 169 12.94 13.00 43.12
C SER A 169 12.61 11.94 44.19
N CYS A 170 13.24 10.76 44.08
CA CYS A 170 13.74 10.02 45.24
C CYS A 170 15.10 9.44 44.92
N CYS A 171 16.07 9.88 45.68
CA CYS A 171 17.43 9.36 45.79
C CYS A 171 17.45 7.91 46.26
N GLY A 172 18.49 7.20 45.81
CA GLY A 172 18.91 5.90 46.31
C GLY A 172 20.07 5.38 45.48
#